data_3b6110c2976d6e2767e3c669c65feab3
#
_entry.id   3b6110c2976d6e2767e3c669c65feab3
#
_cell.length_a   1.000
_cell.length_b   1.000
_cell.length_c   1.000
_cell.angle_alpha   90.00
_cell.angle_beta   90.00
_cell.angle_gamma   90.00
#
_symmetry.space_group_name_H-M   'P 1'
#
loop_
_entity.id
_entity.type
_entity.pdbx_description
1 polymer ?
#
loop_
_entity_poly.entity_id
_entity_poly.type
_entity_poly.pdbx_seq_one_letter_code
_entity_poly.pdbx_strand_id
1 'polypeptide(L)'
;MHSLASQRFETFWSQVAPSYTGQKVAIIGSDRPQNFNCLRNKDLCHFISNVKDTLREAKGLGFVISTILQHYYDIIILELTKSKETNLGLIALAEEYIKDKGKVIINGDNQIGVKSFLNNISNDWPAEKIMIKKKGRIAIYTKKKQIFSHWKKYQDFHKNRDGYYTRCDMFSPKEIDKGSKKLTSAFNAKLFGEVADLGAGWGYLSKEALRLNDKITKVTLFESNYSAYLASKKNIDDERANFKWASLHNIKNLKARFNHVICNPPFHSGRPKDMDLLRSFIFHSARLITDQGSVWMVFVSGVYLENELQNYFDNIKILYKDNHYFVCQLLNPKIKR
;
A
#
# COMPACT_ATOMS: atom_id res chain seq x y z
N MET A 1 0.19 -12.54 18.65
CA MET A 1 1.64 -12.42 18.99
C MET A 1 2.13 -11.02 18.63
N HIS A 2 2.81 -10.33 19.56
CA HIS A 2 3.46 -9.05 19.26
C HIS A 2 4.60 -9.26 18.24
N SER A 3 4.68 -8.41 17.23
CA SER A 3 5.79 -8.45 16.26
C SER A 3 7.13 -8.12 16.94
N LEU A 4 8.27 -8.51 16.36
CA LEU A 4 9.58 -8.14 16.88
C LEU A 4 9.77 -6.60 16.91
N ALA A 5 9.20 -5.90 15.92
CA ALA A 5 9.20 -4.44 15.85
C ALA A 5 8.41 -3.82 17.01
N SER A 6 7.22 -4.37 17.32
CA SER A 6 6.40 -3.95 18.47
C SER A 6 7.16 -4.11 19.79
N GLN A 7 7.72 -5.31 20.03
CA GLN A 7 8.48 -5.60 21.26
C GLN A 7 9.71 -4.69 21.42
N ARG A 8 10.39 -4.37 20.30
CA ARG A 8 11.55 -3.45 20.29
C ARG A 8 11.09 -2.04 20.61
N PHE A 9 10.02 -1.57 19.97
CA PHE A 9 9.47 -0.23 20.22
C PHE A 9 9.00 -0.08 21.66
N GLU A 10 8.23 -1.04 22.17
CA GLU A 10 7.75 -1.04 23.56
C GLU A 10 8.89 -0.99 24.57
N THR A 11 9.95 -1.83 24.38
CA THR A 11 11.14 -1.82 25.24
C THR A 11 11.86 -0.46 25.22
N PHE A 12 11.96 0.17 24.05
CA PHE A 12 12.59 1.49 23.92
C PHE A 12 11.69 2.57 24.54
N TRP A 13 10.40 2.55 24.21
CA TRP A 13 9.44 3.54 24.67
C TRP A 13 9.32 3.57 26.19
N SER A 14 9.33 2.42 26.87
CA SER A 14 9.28 2.35 28.33
C SER A 14 10.45 3.07 29.01
N GLN A 15 11.59 3.20 28.35
CA GLN A 15 12.78 3.91 28.87
C GLN A 15 12.70 5.43 28.67
N VAL A 16 11.97 5.90 27.68
CA VAL A 16 11.93 7.33 27.30
C VAL A 16 10.59 8.00 27.57
N ALA A 17 9.50 7.24 27.65
CA ALA A 17 8.13 7.73 27.78
C ALA A 17 7.90 8.73 28.95
N PRO A 18 8.51 8.57 30.13
CA PRO A 18 8.34 9.54 31.26
C PRO A 18 8.66 10.96 30.85
N SER A 19 9.60 11.16 29.92
CA SER A 19 10.05 12.47 29.45
C SER A 19 9.12 13.09 28.40
N TYR A 20 8.06 12.35 27.94
CA TYR A 20 7.24 12.73 26.79
C TYR A 20 5.74 12.75 27.07
N THR A 21 5.35 12.91 28.32
CA THR A 21 3.93 12.99 28.71
C THR A 21 3.27 14.25 28.13
N GLY A 22 2.09 14.10 27.54
CA GLY A 22 1.32 15.23 27.00
C GLY A 22 1.82 15.80 25.65
N GLN A 23 2.80 15.16 25.03
CA GLN A 23 3.36 15.60 23.75
C GLN A 23 2.58 15.07 22.55
N LYS A 24 2.55 15.88 21.47
CA LYS A 24 1.92 15.52 20.20
C LYS A 24 2.86 14.64 19.37
N VAL A 25 2.39 13.44 19.03
CA VAL A 25 3.18 12.41 18.35
C VAL A 25 2.63 12.17 16.94
N ALA A 26 3.49 12.06 15.94
CA ALA A 26 3.14 11.46 14.64
C ALA A 26 3.82 10.12 14.44
N ILE A 27 3.13 9.18 13.80
CA ILE A 27 3.67 7.88 13.39
C ILE A 27 3.57 7.82 11.87
N ILE A 28 4.71 7.61 11.20
CA ILE A 28 4.80 7.55 9.73
C ILE A 28 5.57 6.29 9.28
N GLY A 29 5.32 5.83 8.05
CA GLY A 29 6.03 4.70 7.44
C GLY A 29 5.57 3.33 7.89
N SER A 30 4.58 3.23 8.79
CA SER A 30 4.10 1.95 9.30
C SER A 30 2.79 1.51 8.62
N ASP A 31 2.70 0.21 8.37
CA ASP A 31 1.46 -0.49 7.97
C ASP A 31 0.83 -1.28 9.15
N ARG A 32 1.40 -1.18 10.36
CA ARG A 32 1.03 -1.96 11.54
C ARG A 32 0.79 -1.08 12.77
N PRO A 33 -0.37 -0.48 12.88
CA PRO A 33 -0.69 0.39 14.02
C PRO A 33 -0.60 -0.32 15.37
N GLN A 34 -0.77 -1.65 15.41
CA GLN A 34 -0.63 -2.47 16.62
C GLN A 34 0.79 -2.42 17.23
N ASN A 35 1.82 -2.10 16.43
CA ASN A 35 3.19 -1.95 16.92
C ASN A 35 3.33 -0.83 17.96
N PHE A 36 2.36 0.09 18.01
CA PHE A 36 2.38 1.28 18.84
C PHE A 36 1.32 1.26 19.95
N ASN A 37 0.81 0.09 20.32
CA ASN A 37 -0.20 -0.06 21.37
C ASN A 37 0.27 0.41 22.75
N CYS A 38 1.58 0.45 23.01
CA CYS A 38 2.15 0.97 24.27
C CYS A 38 2.04 2.50 24.41
N LEU A 39 1.74 3.23 23.33
CA LEU A 39 1.47 4.67 23.41
C LEU A 39 0.16 4.89 24.19
N ARG A 40 0.24 5.72 25.24
CA ARG A 40 -0.91 6.20 26.00
C ARG A 40 -1.58 7.37 25.27
N ASN A 41 -2.40 8.17 25.75
CA ASN A 41 -2.94 9.42 25.16
C ASN A 41 -3.01 9.40 23.62
N LYS A 42 -3.69 8.39 23.07
CA LYS A 42 -3.74 8.15 21.61
C LYS A 42 -4.45 9.26 20.85
N ASP A 43 -5.24 10.07 21.51
CA ASP A 43 -5.85 11.32 21.03
C ASP A 43 -4.79 12.39 20.65
N LEU A 44 -3.58 12.31 21.22
CA LEU A 44 -2.43 13.13 20.83
C LEU A 44 -1.52 12.44 19.80
N CYS A 45 -1.82 11.19 19.43
CA CYS A 45 -1.02 10.39 18.51
C CYS A 45 -1.69 10.31 17.13
N HIS A 46 -1.07 10.94 16.15
CA HIS A 46 -1.52 10.94 14.76
C HIS A 46 -0.85 9.79 13.99
N PHE A 47 -1.65 8.87 13.49
CA PHE A 47 -1.18 7.79 12.62
C PHE A 47 -1.35 8.19 11.15
N ILE A 48 -0.25 8.36 10.45
CA ILE A 48 -0.23 8.85 9.06
C ILE A 48 0.05 7.67 8.13
N SER A 49 -0.89 7.38 7.25
CA SER A 49 -0.75 6.33 6.26
C SER A 49 -1.54 6.66 4.98
N ASN A 50 -1.04 6.20 3.84
CA ASN A 50 -1.76 6.25 2.57
C ASN A 50 -2.69 5.05 2.37
N VAL A 51 -2.61 4.01 3.21
CA VAL A 51 -3.38 2.77 3.05
C VAL A 51 -4.65 2.81 3.90
N LYS A 52 -5.80 2.70 3.24
CA LYS A 52 -7.13 2.87 3.86
C LYS A 52 -7.41 1.88 4.98
N ASP A 53 -7.04 0.61 4.81
CA ASP A 53 -7.23 -0.41 5.84
C ASP A 53 -6.34 -0.17 7.07
N THR A 54 -5.10 0.26 6.86
CA THR A 54 -4.19 0.67 7.93
C THR A 54 -4.76 1.83 8.74
N LEU A 55 -5.32 2.84 8.06
CA LEU A 55 -5.99 3.95 8.75
C LEU A 55 -7.22 3.50 9.54
N ARG A 56 -8.03 2.58 8.97
CA ARG A 56 -9.17 2.01 9.68
C ARG A 56 -8.74 1.27 10.95
N GLU A 57 -7.71 0.45 10.87
CA GLU A 57 -7.15 -0.27 12.02
C GLU A 57 -6.59 0.70 13.06
N ALA A 58 -5.85 1.72 12.66
CA ALA A 58 -5.32 2.75 13.55
C ALA A 58 -6.44 3.51 14.28
N LYS A 59 -7.51 3.88 13.56
CA LYS A 59 -8.70 4.51 14.16
C LYS A 59 -9.36 3.60 15.19
N GLY A 60 -9.49 2.30 14.88
CA GLY A 60 -10.03 1.30 15.82
C GLY A 60 -9.20 1.13 17.09
N LEU A 61 -7.92 1.46 17.06
CA LEU A 61 -7.02 1.47 18.21
C LEU A 61 -6.99 2.82 18.96
N GLY A 62 -7.77 3.81 18.53
CA GLY A 62 -7.91 5.12 19.16
C GLY A 62 -6.96 6.21 18.65
N PHE A 63 -6.17 5.95 17.61
CA PHE A 63 -5.31 6.97 17.01
C PHE A 63 -6.11 8.01 16.20
N VAL A 64 -5.67 9.25 16.18
CA VAL A 64 -6.07 10.25 15.20
C VAL A 64 -5.47 9.86 13.85
N ILE A 65 -6.24 9.83 12.78
CA ILE A 65 -5.77 9.34 11.48
C ILE A 65 -5.70 10.44 10.43
N SER A 66 -4.68 10.37 9.56
CA SER A 66 -4.55 11.27 8.40
C SER A 66 -3.75 10.61 7.29
N THR A 67 -3.86 11.10 6.05
CA THR A 67 -3.01 10.73 4.92
C THR A 67 -1.76 11.61 4.80
N ILE A 68 -1.73 12.73 5.50
CA ILE A 68 -0.63 13.71 5.48
C ILE A 68 -0.31 14.21 6.88
N LEU A 69 0.91 14.69 7.09
CA LEU A 69 1.27 15.48 8.25
C LEU A 69 0.62 16.88 8.12
N GLN A 70 -0.10 17.31 9.15
CA GLN A 70 -0.89 18.56 9.12
C GLN A 70 -0.40 19.63 10.13
N HIS A 71 0.40 19.20 11.11
CA HIS A 71 0.84 20.03 12.22
C HIS A 71 2.33 19.82 12.48
N TYR A 72 2.91 20.67 13.33
CA TYR A 72 4.20 20.40 13.91
C TYR A 72 4.06 19.51 15.16
N TYR A 73 4.96 18.51 15.29
CA TYR A 73 4.93 17.49 16.30
C TYR A 73 6.12 17.63 17.27
N ASP A 74 5.91 17.21 18.49
CA ASP A 74 6.98 17.11 19.49
C ASP A 74 7.83 15.87 19.25
N ILE A 75 7.19 14.80 18.76
CA ILE A 75 7.83 13.52 18.41
C ILE A 75 7.29 13.04 17.08
N ILE A 76 8.19 12.59 16.19
CA ILE A 76 7.83 11.83 14.99
C ILE A 76 8.49 10.46 15.08
N ILE A 77 7.66 9.40 15.03
CA ILE A 77 8.10 8.00 14.98
C ILE A 77 8.06 7.57 13.52
N LEU A 78 9.23 7.26 12.96
CA LEU A 78 9.38 6.75 11.60
C LEU A 78 9.69 5.25 11.66
N GLU A 79 8.78 4.41 11.17
CA GLU A 79 9.04 3.00 10.94
C GLU A 79 9.54 2.80 9.50
N LEU A 80 10.75 2.25 9.35
CA LEU A 80 11.35 2.07 8.03
C LEU A 80 10.57 1.04 7.20
N THR A 81 10.43 1.34 5.93
CA THR A 81 9.85 0.46 4.91
C THR A 81 10.94 -0.29 4.15
N LYS A 82 10.55 -1.20 3.26
CA LYS A 82 11.49 -1.89 2.35
C LYS A 82 12.07 -0.98 1.27
N SER A 83 11.43 0.14 0.95
CA SER A 83 11.86 1.08 -0.09
C SER A 83 12.83 2.12 0.49
N LYS A 84 14.07 2.11 0.01
CA LYS A 84 15.08 3.12 0.38
C LYS A 84 14.61 4.53 0.04
N GLU A 85 14.08 4.74 -1.15
CA GLU A 85 13.61 6.05 -1.63
C GLU A 85 12.45 6.57 -0.76
N THR A 86 11.49 5.71 -0.43
CA THR A 86 10.40 6.04 0.51
C THR A 86 10.94 6.48 1.86
N ASN A 87 11.92 5.76 2.42
CA ASN A 87 12.51 6.10 3.72
C ASN A 87 13.26 7.45 3.69
N LEU A 88 13.94 7.77 2.58
CA LEU A 88 14.59 9.08 2.40
C LEU A 88 13.56 10.21 2.32
N GLY A 89 12.45 10.00 1.63
CA GLY A 89 11.35 10.96 1.60
C GLY A 89 10.67 11.14 2.96
N LEU A 90 10.48 10.05 3.71
CA LEU A 90 9.87 10.09 5.04
C LEU A 90 10.74 10.81 6.06
N ILE A 91 12.07 10.66 6.03
CA ILE A 91 12.95 11.41 6.94
C ILE A 91 12.96 12.91 6.64
N ALA A 92 12.88 13.28 5.35
CA ALA A 92 12.74 14.68 4.96
C ALA A 92 11.43 15.30 5.45
N LEU A 93 10.32 14.53 5.39
CA LEU A 93 9.04 14.96 5.97
C LEU A 93 9.11 15.04 7.49
N ALA A 94 9.73 14.05 8.14
CA ALA A 94 9.90 14.09 9.60
C ALA A 94 10.66 15.34 10.03
N GLU A 95 11.74 15.67 9.33
CA GLU A 95 12.55 16.87 9.63
C GLU A 95 11.75 18.17 9.41
N GLU A 96 10.87 18.22 8.41
CA GLU A 96 10.05 19.39 8.13
C GLU A 96 9.00 19.63 9.22
N TYR A 97 8.29 18.57 9.62
CA TYR A 97 7.14 18.64 10.53
C TYR A 97 7.46 18.44 12.01
N ILE A 98 8.73 18.17 12.37
CA ILE A 98 9.15 18.13 13.75
C ILE A 98 9.43 19.55 14.27
N LYS A 99 8.97 19.87 15.49
CA LYS A 99 9.27 21.13 16.16
C LYS A 99 10.77 21.30 16.42
N ASP A 100 11.22 22.51 16.64
CA ASP A 100 12.59 22.76 17.09
C ASP A 100 12.84 22.06 18.43
N LYS A 101 13.99 21.40 18.54
CA LYS A 101 14.34 20.50 19.67
C LYS A 101 13.42 19.27 19.82
N GLY A 102 12.44 19.08 18.91
CA GLY A 102 11.61 17.88 18.86
C GLY A 102 12.42 16.64 18.53
N LYS A 103 11.85 15.47 18.77
CA LYS A 103 12.53 14.17 18.64
C LYS A 103 12.01 13.36 17.45
N VAL A 104 12.93 12.83 16.65
CA VAL A 104 12.61 11.82 15.63
C VAL A 104 13.12 10.47 16.11
N ILE A 105 12.23 9.48 16.16
CA ILE A 105 12.53 8.10 16.55
C ILE A 105 12.43 7.24 15.32
N ILE A 106 13.54 6.63 14.88
CA ILE A 106 13.60 5.75 13.72
C ILE A 106 13.64 4.31 14.19
N ASN A 107 12.66 3.49 13.77
CA ASN A 107 12.58 2.07 14.07
C ASN A 107 12.66 1.25 12.78
N GLY A 108 13.45 0.18 12.75
CA GLY A 108 13.54 -0.68 11.57
C GLY A 108 14.17 -2.04 11.87
N ASP A 109 13.82 -3.03 11.04
CA ASP A 109 14.36 -4.38 11.09
C ASP A 109 15.69 -4.47 10.31
N ASN A 110 16.58 -5.37 10.73
CA ASN A 110 17.86 -5.59 10.03
C ASN A 110 17.65 -6.04 8.58
N GLN A 111 16.59 -6.82 8.31
CA GLN A 111 16.27 -7.33 6.98
C GLN A 111 15.90 -6.24 5.97
N ILE A 112 15.43 -5.09 6.43
CA ILE A 112 15.11 -3.94 5.57
C ILE A 112 16.23 -2.91 5.51
N GLY A 113 17.41 -3.23 6.06
CA GLY A 113 18.60 -2.39 5.94
C GLY A 113 18.67 -1.24 6.94
N VAL A 114 18.04 -1.33 8.13
CA VAL A 114 18.06 -0.25 9.13
C VAL A 114 19.48 0.19 9.47
N LYS A 115 20.46 -0.73 9.60
CA LYS A 115 21.87 -0.37 9.89
C LYS A 115 22.43 0.56 8.83
N SER A 116 22.26 0.20 7.56
CA SER A 116 22.74 1.01 6.42
C SER A 116 22.04 2.38 6.37
N PHE A 117 20.72 2.42 6.64
CA PHE A 117 19.97 3.67 6.67
C PHE A 117 20.47 4.61 7.76
N LEU A 118 20.63 4.13 9.01
CA LEU A 118 21.15 4.93 10.12
C LEU A 118 22.59 5.42 9.86
N ASN A 119 23.44 4.58 9.29
CA ASN A 119 24.81 4.99 8.93
C ASN A 119 24.80 6.08 7.83
N ASN A 120 23.88 6.02 6.88
CA ASN A 120 23.79 7.00 5.79
C ASN A 120 23.43 8.42 6.28
N ILE A 121 22.71 8.52 7.40
CA ILE A 121 22.33 9.83 7.97
C ILE A 121 23.24 10.27 9.14
N SER A 122 24.10 9.38 9.65
CA SER A 122 24.84 9.59 10.90
C SER A 122 25.87 10.72 10.86
N ASN A 123 26.45 10.99 9.68
CA ASN A 123 27.43 12.05 9.52
C ASN A 123 26.81 13.45 9.65
N ASP A 124 25.58 13.61 9.12
CA ASP A 124 24.88 14.88 9.10
C ASP A 124 23.99 15.03 10.34
N TRP A 125 23.43 13.91 10.81
CA TRP A 125 22.52 13.86 11.95
C TRP A 125 22.89 12.70 12.89
N PRO A 126 23.78 12.91 13.87
CA PRO A 126 24.17 11.85 14.82
C PRO A 126 23.03 11.52 15.79
N ALA A 127 22.80 10.23 16.00
CA ALA A 127 21.82 9.76 16.96
C ALA A 127 22.26 10.05 18.40
N GLU A 128 21.32 10.44 19.25
CA GLU A 128 21.56 10.59 20.70
C GLU A 128 21.69 9.21 21.38
N LYS A 129 20.88 8.25 20.95
CA LYS A 129 20.87 6.88 21.47
C LYS A 129 20.46 5.92 20.37
N ILE A 130 21.13 4.78 20.32
CA ILE A 130 20.76 3.63 19.47
C ILE A 130 20.57 2.41 20.34
N MET A 131 19.42 1.72 20.22
CA MET A 131 19.18 0.42 20.83
C MET A 131 19.14 -0.65 19.75
N ILE A 132 19.92 -1.71 19.94
CA ILE A 132 19.95 -2.90 19.05
C ILE A 132 19.25 -4.02 19.79
N LYS A 133 18.07 -4.43 19.33
CA LYS A 133 17.27 -5.47 19.98
C LYS A 133 16.28 -6.10 18.99
N LYS A 134 15.88 -7.36 19.24
CA LYS A 134 14.81 -8.01 18.47
C LYS A 134 15.01 -7.95 16.94
N LYS A 135 16.22 -8.32 16.49
CA LYS A 135 16.60 -8.33 15.05
C LYS A 135 16.44 -6.99 14.32
N GLY A 136 16.59 -5.89 15.02
CA GLY A 136 16.47 -4.55 14.45
C GLY A 136 17.15 -3.49 15.30
N ARG A 137 16.95 -2.23 14.90
CA ARG A 137 17.50 -1.04 15.57
C ARG A 137 16.40 -0.01 15.76
N ILE A 138 16.51 0.73 16.86
CA ILE A 138 15.73 1.93 17.11
C ILE A 138 16.70 3.02 17.56
N ALA A 139 16.57 4.21 17.00
CA ALA A 139 17.44 5.34 17.26
C ALA A 139 16.61 6.60 17.50
N ILE A 140 17.07 7.48 18.37
CA ILE A 140 16.47 8.78 18.66
C ILE A 140 17.39 9.91 18.25
N TYR A 141 16.82 10.94 17.67
CA TYR A 141 17.49 12.13 17.12
C TYR A 141 16.79 13.38 17.59
N THR A 142 17.55 14.43 17.89
CA THR A 142 16.99 15.77 18.13
C THR A 142 17.14 16.63 16.88
N LYS A 143 16.07 17.32 16.48
CA LYS A 143 16.15 18.30 15.39
C LYS A 143 17.13 19.42 15.74
N LYS A 144 18.08 19.67 14.84
CA LYS A 144 19.05 20.78 14.95
C LYS A 144 18.87 21.77 13.80
N LYS A 145 18.95 21.32 12.57
CA LYS A 145 18.81 22.07 11.31
C LYS A 145 18.02 21.24 10.31
N GLN A 146 17.56 21.86 9.25
CA GLN A 146 16.99 21.16 8.11
C GLN A 146 18.10 20.71 7.16
N ILE A 147 18.33 19.41 7.08
CA ILE A 147 19.47 18.80 6.35
C ILE A 147 18.97 18.04 5.12
N PHE A 148 17.81 17.38 5.23
CA PHE A 148 17.33 16.39 4.26
C PHE A 148 16.28 16.94 3.27
N SER A 149 16.16 18.26 3.16
CA SER A 149 15.18 18.90 2.24
C SER A 149 15.29 18.42 0.79
N HIS A 150 16.50 18.07 0.32
CA HIS A 150 16.75 17.54 -1.03
C HIS A 150 16.12 16.16 -1.27
N TRP A 151 15.73 15.43 -0.24
CA TRP A 151 15.01 14.15 -0.35
C TRP A 151 13.49 14.30 -0.42
N LYS A 152 12.94 15.52 -0.29
CA LYS A 152 11.50 15.77 -0.48
C LYS A 152 11.01 15.33 -1.86
N LYS A 153 11.88 15.36 -2.88
CA LYS A 153 11.58 14.87 -4.23
C LYS A 153 11.02 13.44 -4.27
N TYR A 154 11.31 12.60 -3.27
CA TYR A 154 10.76 11.25 -3.17
C TYR A 154 9.29 11.24 -2.71
N GLN A 155 8.74 12.38 -2.31
CA GLN A 155 7.31 12.55 -2.00
C GLN A 155 6.50 13.07 -3.20
N ASP A 156 7.18 13.46 -4.27
CA ASP A 156 6.55 14.02 -5.45
C ASP A 156 6.18 12.93 -6.46
N PHE A 157 5.14 13.22 -7.25
CA PHE A 157 4.82 12.42 -8.42
C PHE A 157 5.81 12.72 -9.54
N HIS A 158 6.32 11.68 -10.16
CA HIS A 158 7.19 11.78 -11.33
C HIS A 158 6.73 10.81 -12.41
N LYS A 159 7.08 11.06 -13.67
CA LYS A 159 6.82 10.11 -14.74
C LYS A 159 7.84 8.98 -14.68
N ASN A 160 7.34 7.74 -14.68
CA ASN A 160 8.18 6.56 -14.79
C ASN A 160 8.67 6.34 -16.23
N ARG A 161 9.40 5.25 -16.47
CA ARG A 161 9.97 4.92 -17.80
C ARG A 161 8.94 4.79 -18.92
N ASP A 162 7.71 4.42 -18.57
CA ASP A 162 6.59 4.24 -19.52
C ASP A 162 5.70 5.51 -19.59
N GLY A 163 6.08 6.63 -18.95
CA GLY A 163 5.40 7.92 -19.02
C GLY A 163 4.22 8.11 -18.06
N TYR A 164 3.99 7.18 -17.13
CA TYR A 164 2.94 7.27 -16.12
C TYR A 164 3.42 8.01 -14.88
N TYR A 165 2.56 8.84 -14.30
CA TYR A 165 2.80 9.44 -12.99
C TYR A 165 2.76 8.38 -11.90
N THR A 166 3.84 8.28 -11.14
CA THR A 166 4.01 7.35 -10.02
C THR A 166 4.75 8.05 -8.87
N ARG A 167 4.81 7.39 -7.72
CA ARG A 167 5.64 7.78 -6.59
C ARG A 167 6.32 6.54 -6.00
N CYS A 168 7.46 6.70 -5.35
CA CYS A 168 8.32 5.59 -4.90
C CYS A 168 7.68 4.63 -3.89
N ASP A 169 6.55 4.99 -3.26
CA ASP A 169 5.79 4.17 -2.30
C ASP A 169 4.69 3.31 -2.95
N MET A 170 4.58 3.34 -4.28
CA MET A 170 3.59 2.57 -5.04
C MET A 170 4.13 1.22 -5.53
N PHE A 171 3.22 0.35 -5.94
CA PHE A 171 3.58 -0.88 -6.64
C PHE A 171 4.16 -0.56 -8.01
N SER A 172 5.27 -1.23 -8.35
CA SER A 172 5.98 -1.08 -9.64
C SER A 172 6.16 0.38 -10.09
N PRO A 173 6.77 1.26 -9.27
CA PRO A 173 6.78 2.70 -9.56
C PRO A 173 7.69 3.09 -10.73
N LYS A 174 8.66 2.25 -11.11
CA LYS A 174 9.70 2.59 -12.10
C LYS A 174 9.28 2.26 -13.54
N GLU A 175 8.43 1.26 -13.71
CA GLU A 175 7.98 0.75 -15.01
C GLU A 175 6.68 -0.05 -14.86
N ILE A 176 6.00 -0.32 -15.98
CA ILE A 176 4.80 -1.16 -16.00
C ILE A 176 5.16 -2.59 -15.61
N ASP A 177 4.40 -3.15 -14.66
CA ASP A 177 4.54 -4.54 -14.24
C ASP A 177 4.33 -5.51 -15.41
N LYS A 178 5.21 -6.51 -15.52
CA LYS A 178 5.18 -7.49 -16.62
C LYS A 178 3.92 -8.34 -16.61
N GLY A 179 3.41 -8.72 -15.43
CA GLY A 179 2.15 -9.44 -15.30
C GLY A 179 0.96 -8.61 -15.79
N SER A 180 0.93 -7.33 -15.43
CA SER A 180 -0.08 -6.39 -15.93
C SER A 180 -0.06 -6.24 -17.45
N LYS A 181 1.13 -6.18 -18.09
CA LYS A 181 1.25 -6.18 -19.56
C LYS A 181 0.65 -7.44 -20.20
N LYS A 182 0.86 -8.62 -19.59
CA LYS A 182 0.29 -9.88 -20.08
C LYS A 182 -1.23 -9.89 -19.93
N LEU A 183 -1.75 -9.37 -18.82
CA LEU A 183 -3.19 -9.28 -18.59
C LEU A 183 -3.87 -8.35 -19.59
N THR A 184 -3.29 -7.19 -19.92
CA THR A 184 -3.84 -6.27 -20.93
C THR A 184 -3.89 -6.89 -22.31
N SER A 185 -2.87 -7.65 -22.70
CA SER A 185 -2.87 -8.40 -23.96
C SER A 185 -3.98 -9.48 -24.00
N ALA A 186 -4.28 -10.11 -22.87
CA ALA A 186 -5.29 -11.17 -22.77
C ALA A 186 -6.72 -10.64 -22.95
N PHE A 187 -7.06 -9.45 -22.44
CA PHE A 187 -8.39 -8.86 -22.52
C PHE A 187 -8.60 -7.88 -23.69
N ASN A 188 -7.60 -7.71 -24.57
CA ASN A 188 -7.70 -6.82 -25.72
C ASN A 188 -8.96 -7.12 -26.57
N ALA A 189 -9.76 -6.09 -26.86
CA ALA A 189 -11.03 -6.14 -27.62
C ALA A 189 -12.10 -7.10 -27.05
N LYS A 190 -12.02 -7.46 -25.74
CA LYS A 190 -12.93 -8.46 -25.13
C LYS A 190 -13.78 -7.89 -24.00
N LEU A 191 -13.49 -6.69 -23.52
CA LEU A 191 -14.24 -6.06 -22.46
C LEU A 191 -15.35 -5.17 -23.01
N PHE A 192 -16.47 -5.10 -22.27
CA PHE A 192 -17.62 -4.28 -22.61
C PHE A 192 -18.41 -3.89 -21.35
N GLY A 193 -19.31 -2.91 -21.51
CA GLY A 193 -20.19 -2.48 -20.41
C GLY A 193 -19.43 -1.90 -19.23
N GLU A 194 -19.87 -2.23 -18.01
CA GLU A 194 -19.24 -1.75 -16.79
C GLU A 194 -18.12 -2.69 -16.33
N VAL A 195 -16.94 -2.12 -16.06
CA VAL A 195 -15.73 -2.83 -15.62
C VAL A 195 -15.32 -2.34 -14.24
N ALA A 196 -14.93 -3.24 -13.33
CA ALA A 196 -14.26 -2.91 -12.09
C ALA A 196 -12.77 -3.29 -12.15
N ASP A 197 -11.90 -2.38 -11.69
CA ASP A 197 -10.47 -2.63 -11.50
C ASP A 197 -10.20 -2.69 -9.98
N LEU A 198 -9.89 -3.89 -9.46
CA LEU A 198 -9.66 -4.11 -8.04
C LEU A 198 -8.17 -4.05 -7.71
N GLY A 199 -7.78 -3.07 -6.88
CA GLY A 199 -6.38 -2.77 -6.62
C GLY A 199 -5.75 -2.07 -7.80
N ALA A 200 -6.42 -1.05 -8.34
CA ALA A 200 -6.08 -0.39 -9.59
C ALA A 200 -4.67 0.24 -9.64
N GLY A 201 -4.02 0.42 -8.48
CA GLY A 201 -2.73 1.05 -8.39
C GLY A 201 -2.76 2.46 -8.99
N TRP A 202 -1.75 2.78 -9.78
CA TRP A 202 -1.68 4.05 -10.50
C TRP A 202 -2.42 4.04 -11.86
N GLY A 203 -3.29 3.04 -12.09
CA GLY A 203 -4.31 3.06 -13.13
C GLY A 203 -3.93 2.43 -14.47
N TYR A 204 -2.84 1.67 -14.58
CA TYR A 204 -2.39 1.07 -15.85
C TYR A 204 -3.46 0.16 -16.49
N LEU A 205 -3.98 -0.82 -15.74
CA LEU A 205 -4.96 -1.77 -16.27
C LEU A 205 -6.22 -1.04 -16.76
N SER A 206 -6.74 -0.11 -15.98
CA SER A 206 -7.92 0.68 -16.35
C SER A 206 -7.69 1.55 -17.58
N LYS A 207 -6.53 2.22 -17.69
CA LYS A 207 -6.20 3.03 -18.86
C LYS A 207 -6.13 2.19 -20.14
N GLU A 208 -5.48 1.03 -20.07
CA GLU A 208 -5.40 0.11 -21.20
C GLU A 208 -6.75 -0.53 -21.53
N ALA A 209 -7.58 -0.84 -20.51
CA ALA A 209 -8.93 -1.34 -20.72
C ALA A 209 -9.76 -0.34 -21.55
N LEU A 210 -9.74 0.94 -21.17
CA LEU A 210 -10.44 2.01 -21.88
C LEU A 210 -9.91 2.23 -23.30
N ARG A 211 -8.58 2.15 -23.49
CA ARG A 211 -7.93 2.35 -24.79
C ARG A 211 -8.17 1.20 -25.77
N LEU A 212 -8.24 -0.04 -25.26
CA LEU A 212 -8.30 -1.27 -26.10
C LEU A 212 -9.71 -1.78 -26.32
N ASN A 213 -10.74 -1.21 -25.67
CA ASN A 213 -12.11 -1.76 -25.71
C ASN A 213 -13.15 -0.64 -25.78
N ASP A 214 -13.57 -0.29 -26.99
CA ASP A 214 -14.52 0.81 -27.25
C ASP A 214 -15.92 0.53 -26.69
N LYS A 215 -16.27 -0.74 -26.43
CA LYS A 215 -17.57 -1.15 -25.88
C LYS A 215 -17.67 -1.00 -24.36
N ILE A 216 -16.62 -0.52 -23.69
CA ILE A 216 -16.68 -0.18 -22.26
C ILE A 216 -17.46 1.11 -22.10
N THR A 217 -18.48 1.07 -21.25
CA THR A 217 -19.29 2.26 -20.89
C THR A 217 -18.77 2.95 -19.65
N LYS A 218 -18.14 2.18 -18.73
CA LYS A 218 -17.59 2.73 -17.47
C LYS A 218 -16.52 1.80 -16.89
N VAL A 219 -15.44 2.37 -16.36
CA VAL A 219 -14.46 1.66 -15.53
C VAL A 219 -14.47 2.25 -14.14
N THR A 220 -14.73 1.43 -13.11
CA THR A 220 -14.61 1.85 -11.70
C THR A 220 -13.33 1.31 -11.10
N LEU A 221 -12.41 2.21 -10.78
CA LEU A 221 -11.13 1.92 -10.14
C LEU A 221 -11.30 1.90 -8.62
N PHE A 222 -10.98 0.79 -7.97
CA PHE A 222 -10.93 0.68 -6.51
C PHE A 222 -9.47 0.56 -6.07
N GLU A 223 -8.97 1.56 -5.36
CA GLU A 223 -7.58 1.58 -4.86
C GLU A 223 -7.54 1.97 -3.39
N SER A 224 -6.82 1.21 -2.59
CA SER A 224 -6.70 1.42 -1.14
C SER A 224 -5.58 2.38 -0.76
N ASN A 225 -4.53 2.49 -1.58
CA ASN A 225 -3.43 3.44 -1.40
C ASN A 225 -3.80 4.82 -1.96
N TYR A 226 -3.86 5.84 -1.09
CA TYR A 226 -4.27 7.19 -1.47
C TYR A 226 -3.36 7.83 -2.52
N SER A 227 -2.05 7.60 -2.44
CA SER A 227 -1.11 8.11 -3.43
C SER A 227 -1.33 7.48 -4.81
N ALA A 228 -1.55 6.16 -4.85
CA ALA A 228 -1.85 5.44 -6.10
C ALA A 228 -3.21 5.88 -6.68
N TYR A 229 -4.22 6.08 -5.83
CA TYR A 229 -5.49 6.68 -6.23
C TYR A 229 -5.32 8.08 -6.86
N LEU A 230 -4.48 8.95 -6.28
CA LEU A 230 -4.18 10.26 -6.86
C LEU A 230 -3.39 10.15 -8.19
N ALA A 231 -2.46 9.20 -8.27
CA ALA A 231 -1.72 8.93 -9.50
C ALA A 231 -2.62 8.44 -10.62
N SER A 232 -3.58 7.53 -10.33
CA SER A 232 -4.53 7.04 -11.33
C SER A 232 -5.36 8.17 -11.94
N LYS A 233 -5.77 9.15 -11.13
CA LYS A 233 -6.48 10.37 -11.61
C LYS A 233 -5.60 11.26 -12.49
N LYS A 234 -4.28 11.27 -12.28
CA LYS A 234 -3.34 12.01 -13.15
C LYS A 234 -3.05 11.26 -14.46
N ASN A 235 -3.15 9.94 -14.44
CA ASN A 235 -2.81 9.08 -15.57
C ASN A 235 -3.95 8.83 -16.55
N ILE A 236 -5.19 8.97 -16.11
CA ILE A 236 -6.38 8.67 -16.90
C ILE A 236 -7.21 9.93 -17.05
N ASP A 237 -7.31 10.41 -18.28
CA ASP A 237 -8.17 11.50 -18.71
C ASP A 237 -9.23 10.90 -19.67
N ASP A 238 -10.25 10.26 -19.08
CA ASP A 238 -11.35 9.59 -19.79
C ASP A 238 -12.61 9.69 -18.91
N GLU A 239 -13.68 10.24 -19.44
CA GLU A 239 -14.94 10.45 -18.72
C GLU A 239 -15.62 9.17 -18.23
N ARG A 240 -15.31 8.03 -18.85
CA ARG A 240 -15.78 6.72 -18.44
C ARG A 240 -15.08 6.20 -17.17
N ALA A 241 -13.99 6.84 -16.72
CA ALA A 241 -13.26 6.44 -15.52
C ALA A 241 -13.88 6.99 -14.25
N ASN A 242 -14.20 6.11 -13.31
CA ASN A 242 -14.74 6.44 -11.99
C ASN A 242 -13.79 6.00 -10.88
N PHE A 243 -13.20 6.94 -10.17
CA PHE A 243 -12.15 6.69 -9.18
C PHE A 243 -12.73 6.55 -7.78
N LYS A 244 -12.37 5.50 -7.05
CA LYS A 244 -12.78 5.23 -5.67
C LYS A 244 -11.57 4.93 -4.79
N TRP A 245 -11.28 5.80 -3.86
CA TRP A 245 -10.35 5.46 -2.79
C TRP A 245 -11.03 4.52 -1.81
N ALA A 246 -10.85 3.22 -2.02
CA ALA A 246 -11.53 2.17 -1.30
C ALA A 246 -10.70 0.90 -1.22
N SER A 247 -10.75 0.20 -0.07
CA SER A 247 -10.23 -1.14 0.09
C SER A 247 -11.32 -2.19 -0.17
N LEU A 248 -10.93 -3.47 -0.22
CA LEU A 248 -11.89 -4.58 -0.32
C LEU A 248 -12.91 -4.57 0.83
N HIS A 249 -12.50 -4.14 2.04
CA HIS A 249 -13.41 -3.98 3.17
C HIS A 249 -14.52 -2.96 2.88
N ASN A 250 -14.20 -1.84 2.23
CA ASN A 250 -15.19 -0.81 1.91
C ASN A 250 -16.22 -1.28 0.88
N ILE A 251 -15.83 -2.17 -0.01
CA ILE A 251 -16.70 -2.69 -1.09
C ILE A 251 -17.44 -3.97 -0.71
N LYS A 252 -17.24 -4.52 0.50
CA LYS A 252 -17.89 -5.79 0.92
C LYS A 252 -19.41 -5.78 0.81
N ASN A 253 -20.05 -4.62 0.97
CA ASN A 253 -21.50 -4.46 0.88
C ASN A 253 -21.95 -3.77 -0.42
N LEU A 254 -21.04 -3.59 -1.40
CA LEU A 254 -21.37 -2.97 -2.67
C LEU A 254 -22.32 -3.87 -3.45
N LYS A 255 -23.52 -3.36 -3.79
CA LYS A 255 -24.55 -4.08 -4.56
C LYS A 255 -24.34 -3.98 -6.09
N ALA A 256 -23.44 -3.09 -6.54
CA ALA A 256 -23.13 -2.95 -7.96
C ALA A 256 -22.63 -4.26 -8.56
N ARG A 257 -23.00 -4.50 -9.82
CA ARG A 257 -22.58 -5.64 -10.63
C ARG A 257 -21.90 -5.13 -11.89
N PHE A 258 -20.78 -5.75 -12.23
CA PHE A 258 -19.96 -5.40 -13.36
C PHE A 258 -20.00 -6.51 -14.42
N ASN A 259 -19.90 -6.14 -15.68
CA ASN A 259 -19.73 -7.11 -16.76
C ASN A 259 -18.35 -7.78 -16.66
N HIS A 260 -17.34 -7.02 -16.22
CA HIS A 260 -16.01 -7.55 -16.04
C HIS A 260 -15.36 -7.02 -14.78
N VAL A 261 -14.51 -7.84 -14.17
CA VAL A 261 -13.52 -7.43 -13.17
C VAL A 261 -12.14 -7.70 -13.74
N ILE A 262 -11.25 -6.71 -13.68
CA ILE A 262 -9.83 -6.85 -13.99
C ILE A 262 -9.03 -6.71 -12.70
N CYS A 263 -7.98 -7.49 -12.51
CA CYS A 263 -7.20 -7.45 -11.27
C CYS A 263 -5.80 -8.04 -11.44
N ASN A 264 -4.81 -7.33 -10.93
CA ASN A 264 -3.48 -7.85 -10.61
C ASN A 264 -3.33 -7.82 -9.08
N PRO A 265 -3.78 -8.86 -8.35
CA PRO A 265 -3.83 -8.82 -6.90
C PRO A 265 -2.42 -8.76 -6.30
N PRO A 266 -2.22 -8.02 -5.19
CA PRO A 266 -0.94 -7.96 -4.52
C PRO A 266 -0.60 -9.32 -3.91
N PHE A 267 0.40 -10.00 -4.49
CA PHE A 267 0.87 -11.29 -4.03
C PHE A 267 2.39 -11.35 -4.10
N HIS A 268 3.05 -11.51 -2.96
CA HIS A 268 4.50 -11.39 -2.91
C HIS A 268 5.22 -12.56 -2.25
N SER A 269 4.73 -13.75 -2.08
CA SER A 269 5.62 -14.79 -1.57
C SER A 269 5.02 -15.96 -0.78
N GLY A 270 3.76 -16.29 -0.95
CA GLY A 270 3.20 -17.51 -0.33
C GLY A 270 3.12 -17.49 1.21
N ARG A 271 3.23 -16.34 1.83
CA ARG A 271 2.99 -16.20 3.28
C ARG A 271 1.50 -16.36 3.56
N PRO A 272 1.09 -16.97 4.69
CA PRO A 272 -0.33 -17.17 5.01
C PRO A 272 -1.16 -15.89 4.90
N LYS A 273 -0.66 -14.76 5.37
CA LYS A 273 -1.36 -13.46 5.31
C LYS A 273 -1.56 -12.94 3.88
N ASP A 274 -0.62 -13.23 2.98
CA ASP A 274 -0.71 -12.85 1.57
C ASP A 274 -1.74 -13.72 0.84
N MET A 275 -1.88 -15.00 1.25
CA MET A 275 -2.92 -15.90 0.74
C MET A 275 -4.33 -15.46 1.15
N ASP A 276 -4.54 -15.01 2.39
CA ASP A 276 -5.83 -14.51 2.84
C ASP A 276 -6.26 -13.25 2.08
N LEU A 277 -5.32 -12.36 1.79
CA LEU A 277 -5.55 -11.19 0.96
C LEU A 277 -5.93 -11.61 -0.48
N LEU A 278 -5.20 -12.55 -1.06
CA LEU A 278 -5.48 -13.08 -2.39
C LEU A 278 -6.87 -13.72 -2.46
N ARG A 279 -7.24 -14.57 -1.49
CA ARG A 279 -8.59 -15.13 -1.36
C ARG A 279 -9.66 -14.04 -1.31
N SER A 280 -9.39 -12.98 -0.59
CA SER A 280 -10.29 -11.83 -0.50
C SER A 280 -10.49 -11.15 -1.87
N PHE A 281 -9.41 -10.99 -2.67
CA PHE A 281 -9.53 -10.47 -4.04
C PHE A 281 -10.36 -11.40 -4.94
N ILE A 282 -10.11 -12.71 -4.90
CA ILE A 282 -10.87 -13.71 -5.67
C ILE A 282 -12.35 -13.70 -5.28
N PHE A 283 -12.64 -13.74 -3.97
CA PHE A 283 -14.01 -13.69 -3.43
C PHE A 283 -14.75 -12.42 -3.89
N HIS A 284 -14.16 -11.25 -3.70
CA HIS A 284 -14.81 -9.98 -4.08
C HIS A 284 -14.99 -9.86 -5.59
N SER A 285 -14.06 -10.38 -6.38
CA SER A 285 -14.18 -10.41 -7.84
C SER A 285 -15.37 -11.27 -8.29
N ALA A 286 -15.51 -12.47 -7.72
CA ALA A 286 -16.64 -13.36 -8.01
C ALA A 286 -17.99 -12.73 -7.59
N ARG A 287 -18.02 -12.04 -6.44
CA ARG A 287 -19.22 -11.40 -5.91
C ARG A 287 -19.67 -10.19 -6.74
N LEU A 288 -18.75 -9.48 -7.37
CA LEU A 288 -19.02 -8.21 -8.05
C LEU A 288 -19.40 -8.36 -9.51
N ILE A 289 -19.18 -9.50 -10.17
CA ILE A 289 -19.59 -9.70 -11.57
C ILE A 289 -21.05 -10.12 -11.67
N THR A 290 -21.64 -9.84 -12.85
CA THR A 290 -22.94 -10.40 -13.26
C THR A 290 -22.82 -11.91 -13.50
N ASP A 291 -23.95 -12.63 -13.64
CA ASP A 291 -23.94 -14.08 -13.90
C ASP A 291 -23.21 -14.44 -15.19
N GLN A 292 -23.33 -13.58 -16.21
CA GLN A 292 -22.65 -13.71 -17.51
C GLN A 292 -21.33 -12.94 -17.56
N GLY A 293 -20.92 -12.34 -16.44
CA GLY A 293 -19.70 -11.57 -16.34
C GLY A 293 -18.44 -12.42 -16.31
N SER A 294 -17.29 -11.80 -16.41
CA SER A 294 -16.00 -12.49 -16.31
C SER A 294 -14.99 -11.72 -15.46
N VAL A 295 -14.11 -12.46 -14.81
CA VAL A 295 -12.98 -11.92 -14.08
C VAL A 295 -11.70 -12.23 -14.85
N TRP A 296 -10.85 -11.23 -14.99
CA TRP A 296 -9.56 -11.32 -15.67
C TRP A 296 -8.47 -11.05 -14.64
N MET A 297 -7.66 -12.07 -14.35
CA MET A 297 -6.62 -11.99 -13.32
C MET A 297 -5.27 -12.47 -13.82
N VAL A 298 -4.22 -11.86 -13.26
CA VAL A 298 -2.85 -12.35 -13.40
C VAL A 298 -2.28 -12.70 -12.03
N PHE A 299 -1.55 -13.81 -11.98
CA PHE A 299 -0.88 -14.31 -10.78
C PHE A 299 0.59 -14.63 -11.09
N VAL A 300 1.42 -14.64 -10.06
CA VAL A 300 2.78 -15.18 -10.16
C VAL A 300 2.70 -16.72 -10.22
N SER A 301 3.40 -17.33 -11.17
CA SER A 301 3.48 -18.78 -11.30
C SER A 301 4.14 -19.44 -10.07
N GLY A 302 3.82 -20.72 -9.81
CA GLY A 302 4.34 -21.47 -8.66
C GLY A 302 3.44 -21.44 -7.43
N VAL A 303 2.36 -20.69 -7.45
CA VAL A 303 1.29 -20.77 -6.44
C VAL A 303 0.20 -21.69 -7.00
N TYR A 304 -0.11 -22.75 -6.27
CA TYR A 304 -1.19 -23.67 -6.67
C TYR A 304 -2.54 -23.05 -6.33
N LEU A 305 -3.11 -22.33 -7.29
CA LEU A 305 -4.35 -21.55 -7.12
C LEU A 305 -5.58 -22.22 -7.73
N GLU A 306 -5.43 -23.28 -8.47
CA GLU A 306 -6.57 -23.90 -9.18
C GLU A 306 -7.69 -24.30 -8.23
N ASN A 307 -7.37 -24.95 -7.11
CA ASN A 307 -8.37 -25.32 -6.10
C ASN A 307 -9.03 -24.08 -5.45
N GLU A 308 -8.26 -23.03 -5.20
CA GLU A 308 -8.80 -21.79 -4.63
C GLU A 308 -9.76 -21.11 -5.62
N LEU A 309 -9.42 -21.06 -6.90
CA LEU A 309 -10.27 -20.49 -7.95
C LEU A 309 -11.55 -21.32 -8.16
N GLN A 310 -11.43 -22.65 -8.10
CA GLN A 310 -12.56 -23.59 -8.24
C GLN A 310 -13.59 -23.46 -7.11
N ASN A 311 -13.19 -22.94 -5.93
CA ASN A 311 -14.13 -22.65 -4.85
C ASN A 311 -15.12 -21.52 -5.21
N TYR A 312 -14.74 -20.65 -6.15
CA TYR A 312 -15.50 -19.44 -6.48
C TYR A 312 -16.03 -19.39 -7.91
N PHE A 313 -15.49 -20.21 -8.83
CA PHE A 313 -15.84 -20.21 -10.26
C PHE A 313 -15.96 -21.63 -10.80
N ASP A 314 -16.95 -21.86 -11.68
CA ASP A 314 -17.12 -23.16 -12.35
C ASP A 314 -16.16 -23.32 -13.54
N ASN A 315 -15.80 -22.22 -14.20
CA ASN A 315 -15.01 -22.28 -15.43
C ASN A 315 -13.78 -21.36 -15.33
N ILE A 316 -12.59 -21.97 -15.47
CA ILE A 316 -11.29 -21.32 -15.43
C ILE A 316 -10.63 -21.51 -16.80
N LYS A 317 -10.53 -20.44 -17.57
CA LYS A 317 -9.82 -20.44 -18.85
C LYS A 317 -8.41 -19.89 -18.67
N ILE A 318 -7.40 -20.72 -18.87
CA ILE A 318 -6.00 -20.29 -18.88
C ILE A 318 -5.73 -19.61 -20.22
N LEU A 319 -5.35 -18.34 -20.19
CA LEU A 319 -5.09 -17.52 -21.37
C LEU A 319 -3.60 -17.38 -21.65
N TYR A 320 -2.79 -17.42 -20.60
CA TYR A 320 -1.34 -17.38 -20.66
C TYR A 320 -0.74 -18.07 -19.44
N LYS A 321 0.35 -18.82 -19.62
CA LYS A 321 1.13 -19.44 -18.55
C LYS A 321 2.59 -19.55 -18.96
N ASP A 322 3.49 -19.05 -18.11
CA ASP A 322 4.94 -19.28 -18.21
C ASP A 322 5.52 -19.57 -16.82
N ASN A 323 6.83 -19.58 -16.70
CA ASN A 323 7.52 -19.83 -15.42
C ASN A 323 7.32 -18.71 -14.40
N HIS A 324 6.81 -17.53 -14.80
CA HIS A 324 6.68 -16.35 -13.95
C HIS A 324 5.24 -15.92 -13.75
N TYR A 325 4.37 -16.10 -14.76
CA TYR A 325 3.02 -15.56 -14.75
C TYR A 325 1.99 -16.57 -15.24
N PHE A 326 0.82 -16.47 -14.62
CA PHE A 326 -0.39 -17.20 -14.98
C PHE A 326 -1.52 -16.19 -15.16
N VAL A 327 -2.09 -16.09 -16.36
CA VAL A 327 -3.22 -15.21 -16.68
C VAL A 327 -4.44 -16.07 -16.99
N CYS A 328 -5.56 -15.77 -16.35
CA CYS A 328 -6.80 -16.50 -16.53
C CYS A 328 -8.02 -15.59 -16.69
N GLN A 329 -9.03 -16.13 -17.36
CA GLN A 329 -10.40 -15.66 -17.36
C GLN A 329 -11.25 -16.62 -16.54
N LEU A 330 -11.99 -16.09 -15.56
CA LEU A 330 -12.84 -16.83 -14.64
C LEU A 330 -14.30 -16.50 -14.94
N LEU A 331 -15.14 -17.52 -15.04
CA LEU A 331 -16.53 -17.43 -15.47
C LEU A 331 -17.44 -18.22 -14.53
N ASN A 332 -18.74 -17.93 -14.57
CA ASN A 332 -19.76 -18.63 -13.81
C ASN A 332 -19.47 -18.62 -12.28
N PRO A 333 -19.67 -17.49 -11.61
CA PRO A 333 -19.39 -17.36 -10.17
C PRO A 333 -20.33 -18.25 -9.34
N LYS A 334 -19.76 -19.01 -8.39
CA LYS A 334 -20.48 -19.93 -7.48
C LYS A 334 -21.10 -19.26 -6.27
N ILE A 335 -20.83 -17.96 -6.05
CA ILE A 335 -21.29 -17.26 -4.85
C ILE A 335 -22.79 -17.11 -4.89
N LYS A 336 -23.48 -17.77 -3.95
CA LYS A 336 -24.92 -17.55 -3.71
C LYS A 336 -25.14 -16.10 -3.25
N ARG A 337 -26.10 -15.46 -3.84
CA ARG A 337 -26.47 -14.05 -3.68
C ARG A 337 -27.44 -13.82 -2.54
#